data_f6ebf0d70feab0851d13f543213b033d
#
_entry.id   f6ebf0d70feab0851d13f543213b033d
#
_cell.length_a   1.000
_cell.length_b   1.000
_cell.length_c   1.000
_cell.angle_alpha   90.00
_cell.angle_beta   90.00
_cell.angle_gamma   90.00
#
_symmetry.space_group_name_H-M   'P 1'
#
loop_
_entity.id
_entity.type
_entity.pdbx_description
1 polymer ?
#
loop_
_entity_poly.entity_id
_entity_poly.type
_entity_poly.pdbx_seq_one_letter_code
_entity_poly.pdbx_strand_id
1 'polypeptide(L)'
;LKNYLPKKCKKIITDNVILTMAKITKCFYPDSVNDYPDNNVKKIENTNYKNKIIYGKNVLVGKNVSIGNNSVLGNNVIIESNVVIGKNCIISSNAIIKNSIIGDDVHILDSCILGKKGFGFFPSKKANFRYPHIGSLIIESGCEIGCGSTIDRGSMSNTIIGQNTFLDNQVHIAHNVKIGKNCIIAGQVGFA
;
A
#
# COMPACT_ATOMS: atom_id res chain seq x y z
N LEU A 1 15.83 -26.03 15.05
CA LEU A 1 15.38 -25.51 13.73
C LEU A 1 16.13 -26.14 12.55
N LYS A 2 17.46 -26.43 12.66
CA LYS A 2 18.24 -27.07 11.57
C LYS A 2 17.60 -28.37 11.03
N ASN A 3 16.96 -29.14 11.89
CA ASN A 3 16.39 -30.44 11.55
C ASN A 3 15.02 -30.38 10.86
N TYR A 4 14.37 -29.24 10.87
CA TYR A 4 13.05 -29.05 10.26
C TYR A 4 13.11 -28.56 8.80
N LEU A 5 14.31 -28.22 8.29
CA LEU A 5 14.47 -27.77 6.91
C LEU A 5 14.75 -28.96 5.98
N PRO A 6 14.22 -28.97 4.77
CA PRO A 6 14.51 -30.03 3.80
C PRO A 6 16.01 -30.24 3.60
N LYS A 7 16.46 -31.49 3.47
CA LYS A 7 17.88 -31.83 3.33
C LYS A 7 18.58 -31.14 2.17
N LYS A 8 17.85 -30.85 1.08
CA LYS A 8 18.37 -30.16 -0.12
C LYS A 8 18.40 -28.62 0.02
N CYS A 9 17.87 -28.06 1.09
CA CYS A 9 17.84 -26.62 1.30
C CYS A 9 19.19 -26.11 1.79
N LYS A 10 19.78 -25.15 1.08
CA LYS A 10 20.96 -24.41 1.57
C LYS A 10 20.52 -23.51 2.73
N LYS A 11 21.27 -23.57 3.83
CA LYS A 11 20.91 -22.89 5.08
C LYS A 11 21.87 -21.75 5.34
N ILE A 12 21.33 -20.58 5.65
CA ILE A 12 22.09 -19.44 6.17
C ILE A 12 21.88 -19.41 7.67
N ILE A 13 22.97 -19.56 8.42
CA ILE A 13 22.97 -19.50 9.89
C ILE A 13 23.46 -18.14 10.30
N THR A 14 22.72 -17.49 11.19
CA THR A 14 23.02 -16.13 11.65
C THR A 14 22.50 -15.91 13.06
N ASP A 15 23.15 -15.04 13.81
CA ASP A 15 22.73 -14.65 15.16
C ASP A 15 21.55 -13.66 15.13
N ASN A 16 21.36 -12.96 14.00
CA ASN A 16 20.25 -12.01 13.81
C ASN A 16 19.49 -12.31 12.52
N VAL A 17 18.48 -13.18 12.65
CA VAL A 17 17.66 -13.63 11.51
C VAL A 17 16.97 -12.46 10.80
N ILE A 18 16.35 -11.56 11.56
CA ILE A 18 15.56 -10.45 10.99
C ILE A 18 16.47 -9.49 10.22
N LEU A 19 17.61 -9.09 10.78
CA LEU A 19 18.57 -8.23 10.08
C LEU A 19 19.13 -8.90 8.82
N THR A 20 19.40 -10.20 8.89
CA THR A 20 19.91 -10.96 7.74
C THR A 20 18.87 -11.06 6.65
N MET A 21 17.58 -11.32 6.99
CA MET A 21 16.48 -11.28 6.04
C MET A 21 16.36 -9.90 5.38
N ALA A 22 16.45 -8.81 6.15
CA ALA A 22 16.39 -7.46 5.61
C ALA A 22 17.53 -7.20 4.60
N LYS A 23 18.76 -7.64 4.91
CA LYS A 23 19.91 -7.53 4.00
C LYS A 23 19.70 -8.35 2.72
N ILE A 24 19.23 -9.59 2.84
CA ILE A 24 18.91 -10.45 1.68
C ILE A 24 17.80 -9.81 0.84
N THR A 25 16.72 -9.36 1.46
CA THR A 25 15.62 -8.70 0.74
C THR A 25 16.12 -7.48 -0.03
N LYS A 26 16.99 -6.67 0.57
CA LYS A 26 17.59 -5.52 -0.13
C LYS A 26 18.44 -5.92 -1.34
N CYS A 27 19.08 -7.10 -1.35
CA CYS A 27 19.82 -7.59 -2.51
C CYS A 27 18.90 -7.88 -3.71
N PHE A 28 17.70 -8.42 -3.47
CA PHE A 28 16.72 -8.70 -4.53
C PHE A 28 15.87 -7.49 -4.90
N TYR A 29 15.63 -6.60 -3.94
CA TYR A 29 14.79 -5.40 -4.08
C TYR A 29 15.52 -4.16 -3.56
N PRO A 30 16.53 -3.65 -4.29
CA PRO A 30 17.44 -2.60 -3.81
C PRO A 30 16.70 -1.31 -3.43
N ASP A 31 15.62 -0.97 -4.13
CA ASP A 31 14.83 0.25 -3.91
C ASP A 31 13.75 0.11 -2.84
N SER A 32 13.56 -1.08 -2.26
CA SER A 32 12.49 -1.37 -1.30
C SER A 32 12.60 -0.62 0.05
N VAL A 33 13.72 0.02 0.31
CA VAL A 33 13.94 0.89 1.48
C VAL A 33 13.65 2.37 1.19
N ASN A 34 13.43 2.70 -0.08
CA ASN A 34 13.11 4.04 -0.55
C ASN A 34 11.63 4.15 -0.93
N ASP A 35 11.15 5.35 -1.04
CA ASP A 35 9.79 5.64 -1.50
C ASP A 35 9.88 6.71 -2.60
N TYR A 36 10.65 6.36 -3.65
CA TYR A 36 10.83 7.25 -4.79
C TYR A 36 9.52 7.54 -5.49
N PRO A 37 9.34 8.75 -6.02
CA PRO A 37 8.23 9.04 -6.91
C PRO A 37 8.24 8.10 -8.13
N ASP A 38 7.06 7.64 -8.54
CA ASP A 38 6.94 6.83 -9.76
C ASP A 38 7.03 7.73 -11.00
N ASN A 39 8.17 7.68 -11.69
CA ASN A 39 8.39 8.44 -12.93
C ASN A 39 7.64 7.86 -14.15
N ASN A 40 6.90 6.76 -13.99
CA ASN A 40 6.11 6.16 -15.08
C ASN A 40 4.66 6.67 -15.12
N VAL A 41 4.26 7.53 -14.20
CA VAL A 41 2.92 8.12 -14.21
C VAL A 41 2.72 9.02 -15.42
N LYS A 42 1.53 8.98 -16.02
CA LYS A 42 1.08 9.81 -17.14
C LYS A 42 -0.25 10.43 -16.80
N LYS A 43 -0.57 11.57 -17.43
CA LYS A 43 -1.93 12.13 -17.36
C LYS A 43 -2.95 11.10 -17.83
N ILE A 44 -4.05 10.96 -17.15
CA ILE A 44 -5.08 9.95 -17.43
C ILE A 44 -5.61 10.07 -18.86
N GLU A 45 -5.66 11.28 -19.42
CA GLU A 45 -6.05 11.55 -20.80
C GLU A 45 -5.16 10.84 -21.84
N ASN A 46 -3.95 10.46 -21.43
CA ASN A 46 -2.97 9.73 -22.26
C ASN A 46 -2.99 8.23 -21.98
N THR A 47 -4.03 7.72 -21.36
CA THR A 47 -4.21 6.30 -21.01
C THR A 47 -5.48 5.73 -21.62
N ASN A 48 -5.66 4.40 -21.50
CA ASN A 48 -6.87 3.71 -21.94
C ASN A 48 -8.10 4.02 -21.07
N TYR A 49 -7.99 4.85 -20.04
CA TYR A 49 -9.07 5.23 -19.12
C TYR A 49 -9.82 6.48 -19.53
N LYS A 50 -9.30 7.27 -20.48
CA LYS A 50 -9.85 8.55 -20.92
C LYS A 50 -11.38 8.58 -21.11
N ASN A 51 -11.98 7.48 -21.61
CA ASN A 51 -13.41 7.42 -21.89
C ASN A 51 -14.12 6.28 -21.13
N LYS A 52 -13.50 5.73 -20.10
CA LYS A 52 -14.03 4.55 -19.38
C LYS A 52 -14.46 4.84 -17.95
N ILE A 53 -13.94 5.88 -17.35
CA ILE A 53 -14.22 6.27 -15.97
C ILE A 53 -14.43 7.78 -15.89
N ILE A 54 -15.03 8.23 -14.81
CA ILE A 54 -15.17 9.66 -14.49
C ILE A 54 -13.92 10.10 -13.73
N TYR A 55 -13.33 11.23 -14.11
CA TYR A 55 -12.14 11.75 -13.41
C TYR A 55 -12.10 13.29 -13.43
N GLY A 56 -11.46 13.83 -12.40
CA GLY A 56 -11.22 15.27 -12.24
C GLY A 56 -9.96 15.75 -12.98
N LYS A 57 -9.47 16.91 -12.58
CA LYS A 57 -8.26 17.54 -13.16
C LYS A 57 -6.97 16.96 -12.56
N ASN A 58 -5.88 16.98 -13.36
CA ASN A 58 -4.52 16.58 -12.94
C ASN A 58 -4.42 15.14 -12.38
N VAL A 59 -5.19 14.21 -12.91
CA VAL A 59 -5.10 12.80 -12.51
C VAL A 59 -3.92 12.14 -13.21
N LEU A 60 -3.05 11.48 -12.44
CA LEU A 60 -1.87 10.77 -12.93
C LEU A 60 -2.01 9.26 -12.69
N VAL A 61 -1.70 8.46 -13.70
CA VAL A 61 -1.82 6.99 -13.65
C VAL A 61 -0.54 6.34 -14.15
N GLY A 62 -0.01 5.40 -13.36
CA GLY A 62 1.21 4.66 -13.63
C GLY A 62 1.04 3.48 -14.60
N LYS A 63 2.11 2.75 -14.84
CA LYS A 63 2.09 1.53 -15.66
C LYS A 63 1.34 0.40 -14.98
N ASN A 64 0.72 -0.49 -15.78
CA ASN A 64 0.05 -1.71 -15.30
C ASN A 64 -1.02 -1.44 -14.22
N VAL A 65 -1.58 -0.24 -14.18
CA VAL A 65 -2.72 0.07 -13.31
C VAL A 65 -3.96 -0.58 -13.91
N SER A 66 -4.82 -1.13 -13.04
CA SER A 66 -6.16 -1.61 -13.41
C SER A 66 -7.20 -0.83 -12.60
N ILE A 67 -8.21 -0.28 -13.27
CA ILE A 67 -9.33 0.43 -12.64
C ILE A 67 -10.62 -0.14 -13.19
N GLY A 68 -11.46 -0.64 -12.29
CA GLY A 68 -12.76 -1.23 -12.62
C GLY A 68 -13.79 -0.19 -13.09
N ASN A 69 -14.82 -0.69 -13.77
CA ASN A 69 -15.88 0.15 -14.33
C ASN A 69 -16.61 0.94 -13.24
N ASN A 70 -17.20 2.09 -13.64
CA ASN A 70 -17.98 2.99 -12.81
C ASN A 70 -17.19 3.63 -11.65
N SER A 71 -15.86 3.49 -11.64
CA SER A 71 -15.04 4.17 -10.63
C SER A 71 -14.88 5.65 -10.98
N VAL A 72 -14.76 6.48 -9.93
CA VAL A 72 -14.64 7.93 -10.02
C VAL A 72 -13.34 8.37 -9.36
N LEU A 73 -12.56 9.21 -10.03
CA LEU A 73 -11.33 9.79 -9.51
C LEU A 73 -11.48 11.30 -9.36
N GLY A 74 -11.19 11.83 -8.18
CA GLY A 74 -11.19 13.26 -7.89
C GLY A 74 -10.04 14.02 -8.54
N ASN A 75 -9.89 15.29 -8.18
CA ASN A 75 -8.80 16.13 -8.69
C ASN A 75 -7.46 15.78 -8.03
N ASN A 76 -6.35 15.91 -8.76
CA ASN A 76 -4.98 15.68 -8.29
C ASN A 76 -4.75 14.28 -7.71
N VAL A 77 -5.49 13.27 -8.13
CA VAL A 77 -5.29 11.88 -7.73
C VAL A 77 -4.05 11.32 -8.42
N ILE A 78 -3.20 10.63 -7.67
CA ILE A 78 -2.02 9.93 -8.20
C ILE A 78 -2.17 8.45 -7.91
N ILE A 79 -2.22 7.64 -8.97
CA ILE A 79 -2.23 6.18 -8.88
C ILE A 79 -0.91 5.68 -9.46
N GLU A 80 0.01 5.19 -8.62
CA GLU A 80 1.32 4.70 -9.07
C GLU A 80 1.21 3.33 -9.76
N SER A 81 2.29 2.91 -10.39
CA SER A 81 2.34 1.67 -11.18
C SER A 81 1.95 0.43 -10.36
N ASN A 82 1.35 -0.55 -11.04
CA ASN A 82 0.94 -1.85 -10.51
C ASN A 82 -0.17 -1.79 -9.44
N VAL A 83 -0.91 -0.70 -9.32
CA VAL A 83 -2.10 -0.59 -8.46
C VAL A 83 -3.30 -1.22 -9.15
N VAL A 84 -4.11 -1.96 -8.39
CA VAL A 84 -5.38 -2.53 -8.83
C VAL A 84 -6.51 -1.89 -8.03
N ILE A 85 -7.52 -1.38 -8.72
CA ILE A 85 -8.73 -0.79 -8.15
C ILE A 85 -9.93 -1.51 -8.76
N GLY A 86 -10.84 -1.96 -7.92
CA GLY A 86 -12.07 -2.64 -8.31
C GLY A 86 -13.10 -1.71 -8.95
N LYS A 87 -14.34 -2.19 -9.06
CA LYS A 87 -15.48 -1.48 -9.66
C LYS A 87 -16.14 -0.55 -8.65
N ASN A 88 -16.86 0.46 -9.15
CA ASN A 88 -17.70 1.36 -8.35
C ASN A 88 -16.91 2.06 -7.22
N CYS A 89 -15.61 2.20 -7.34
CA CYS A 89 -14.79 2.87 -6.33
C CYS A 89 -14.86 4.39 -6.50
N ILE A 90 -14.82 5.12 -5.38
CA ILE A 90 -14.70 6.56 -5.35
C ILE A 90 -13.38 6.92 -4.69
N ILE A 91 -12.48 7.54 -5.45
CA ILE A 91 -11.20 8.02 -4.97
C ILE A 91 -11.22 9.54 -5.00
N SER A 92 -11.35 10.15 -3.84
CA SER A 92 -11.49 11.61 -3.71
C SER A 92 -10.18 12.36 -3.97
N SER A 93 -10.26 13.69 -3.94
CA SER A 93 -9.17 14.56 -4.38
C SER A 93 -7.91 14.47 -3.53
N ASN A 94 -6.76 14.67 -4.16
CA ASN A 94 -5.42 14.65 -3.55
C ASN A 94 -5.02 13.27 -2.95
N ALA A 95 -5.73 12.19 -3.24
CA ALA A 95 -5.34 10.86 -2.80
C ALA A 95 -4.12 10.35 -3.60
N ILE A 96 -3.20 9.67 -2.89
CA ILE A 96 -2.03 9.02 -3.50
C ILE A 96 -2.10 7.53 -3.17
N ILE A 97 -2.12 6.69 -4.21
CA ILE A 97 -2.25 5.24 -4.07
C ILE A 97 -1.03 4.55 -4.68
N LYS A 98 -0.35 3.76 -3.87
CA LYS A 98 0.88 3.02 -4.20
C LYS A 98 0.72 1.56 -3.78
N ASN A 99 1.36 0.63 -4.48
CA ASN A 99 1.53 -0.76 -4.02
C ASN A 99 0.28 -1.40 -3.40
N SER A 100 -0.91 -1.13 -3.98
CA SER A 100 -2.19 -1.47 -3.37
C SER A 100 -3.08 -2.29 -4.29
N ILE A 101 -3.88 -3.17 -3.66
CA ILE A 101 -4.97 -3.89 -4.28
C ILE A 101 -6.25 -3.47 -3.54
N ILE A 102 -7.15 -2.82 -4.24
CA ILE A 102 -8.40 -2.26 -3.71
C ILE A 102 -9.56 -3.02 -4.32
N GLY A 103 -10.45 -3.53 -3.49
CA GLY A 103 -11.66 -4.27 -3.89
C GLY A 103 -12.72 -3.37 -4.55
N ASP A 104 -13.90 -3.93 -4.76
CA ASP A 104 -15.05 -3.24 -5.33
C ASP A 104 -15.75 -2.37 -4.26
N ASP A 105 -16.47 -1.33 -4.69
CA ASP A 105 -17.33 -0.49 -3.84
C ASP A 105 -16.55 0.18 -2.67
N VAL A 106 -15.29 0.55 -2.87
CA VAL A 106 -14.44 1.19 -1.87
C VAL A 106 -14.49 2.71 -2.05
N HIS A 107 -14.66 3.43 -0.93
CA HIS A 107 -14.59 4.89 -0.88
C HIS A 107 -13.30 5.32 -0.18
N ILE A 108 -12.46 6.08 -0.87
CA ILE A 108 -11.24 6.70 -0.31
C ILE A 108 -11.45 8.20 -0.35
N LEU A 109 -11.52 8.80 0.83
CA LEU A 109 -11.79 10.23 0.97
C LEU A 109 -10.53 11.08 0.73
N ASP A 110 -10.68 12.39 0.80
CA ASP A 110 -9.66 13.34 0.36
C ASP A 110 -8.33 13.19 1.11
N SER A 111 -7.23 13.42 0.39
CA SER A 111 -5.86 13.49 0.93
C SER A 111 -5.35 12.22 1.61
N CYS A 112 -5.92 11.06 1.32
CA CYS A 112 -5.40 9.78 1.80
C CYS A 112 -4.09 9.41 1.12
N ILE A 113 -3.14 8.81 1.90
CA ILE A 113 -1.88 8.26 1.36
C ILE A 113 -1.82 6.77 1.66
N LEU A 114 -1.99 5.95 0.64
CA LEU A 114 -2.17 4.51 0.77
C LEU A 114 -1.01 3.74 0.13
N GLY A 115 -0.52 2.70 0.83
CA GLY A 115 0.48 1.79 0.29
C GLY A 115 1.91 2.35 0.24
N LYS A 116 2.20 3.46 0.94
CA LYS A 116 3.58 3.93 1.12
C LYS A 116 4.40 2.95 1.95
N LYS A 117 5.73 3.03 1.91
CA LYS A 117 6.57 2.22 2.80
C LYS A 117 6.30 2.54 4.27
N GLY A 118 6.35 1.52 5.11
CA GLY A 118 6.16 1.67 6.54
C GLY A 118 7.39 2.21 7.29
N PHE A 119 7.22 2.44 8.58
CA PHE A 119 8.25 2.92 9.50
C PHE A 119 8.96 1.75 10.17
N GLY A 120 9.63 0.89 9.35
CA GLY A 120 10.40 -0.26 9.83
C GLY A 120 11.91 -0.01 9.79
N PHE A 121 12.62 -0.29 10.89
CA PHE A 121 14.08 -0.16 10.95
C PHE A 121 14.68 -1.00 12.08
N PHE A 122 15.99 -1.27 11.98
CA PHE A 122 16.79 -1.82 13.06
C PHE A 122 17.61 -0.72 13.69
N PRO A 123 17.44 -0.41 14.97
CA PRO A 123 18.28 0.53 15.67
C PRO A 123 19.67 -0.07 15.88
N SER A 124 20.72 0.71 15.70
CA SER A 124 22.07 0.33 16.07
C SER A 124 22.86 1.53 16.59
N LYS A 125 23.96 1.26 17.33
CA LYS A 125 24.84 2.31 17.88
C LYS A 125 25.48 3.19 16.78
N LYS A 126 25.64 2.66 15.55
CA LYS A 126 26.29 3.39 14.45
C LYS A 126 25.28 4.10 13.54
N ALA A 127 24.17 3.44 13.21
CA ALA A 127 23.14 3.97 12.32
C ALA A 127 21.88 3.09 12.38
N ASN A 128 20.72 3.65 12.09
CA ASN A 128 19.49 2.91 11.91
C ASN A 128 19.50 2.26 10.51
N PHE A 129 19.24 0.98 10.45
CA PHE A 129 19.11 0.24 9.20
C PHE A 129 17.64 0.12 8.82
N ARG A 130 17.24 0.69 7.68
CA ARG A 130 15.86 0.61 7.18
C ARG A 130 15.49 -0.82 6.82
N TYR A 131 14.31 -1.25 7.26
CA TYR A 131 13.72 -2.53 6.88
C TYR A 131 13.04 -2.38 5.50
N PRO A 132 13.31 -3.30 4.55
CA PRO A 132 12.64 -3.28 3.25
C PRO A 132 11.15 -3.57 3.38
N HIS A 133 10.32 -2.88 2.59
CA HIS A 133 8.89 -3.12 2.48
C HIS A 133 8.57 -3.58 1.06
N ILE A 134 8.18 -4.84 0.90
CA ILE A 134 7.88 -5.48 -0.38
C ILE A 134 6.47 -6.08 -0.46
N GLY A 135 5.77 -6.17 0.68
CA GLY A 135 4.36 -6.54 0.72
C GLY A 135 3.47 -5.47 0.08
N SER A 136 2.19 -5.70 0.01
CA SER A 136 1.19 -4.78 -0.51
C SER A 136 0.27 -4.28 0.60
N LEU A 137 -0.51 -3.24 0.28
CA LEU A 137 -1.73 -2.92 1.00
C LEU A 137 -2.90 -3.60 0.27
N ILE A 138 -3.76 -4.28 1.00
CA ILE A 138 -5.00 -4.87 0.50
C ILE A 138 -6.16 -4.20 1.24
N ILE A 139 -7.06 -3.57 0.50
CA ILE A 139 -8.34 -3.05 1.00
C ILE A 139 -9.43 -3.89 0.37
N GLU A 140 -10.15 -4.66 1.18
CA GLU A 140 -11.24 -5.50 0.69
C GLU A 140 -12.47 -4.64 0.34
N SER A 141 -13.46 -5.24 -0.34
CA SER A 141 -14.62 -4.53 -0.87
C SER A 141 -15.48 -3.88 0.20
N GLY A 142 -16.17 -2.78 -0.17
CA GLY A 142 -17.12 -2.08 0.68
C GLY A 142 -16.51 -1.26 1.82
N CYS A 143 -15.21 -0.99 1.78
CA CYS A 143 -14.54 -0.20 2.80
C CYS A 143 -14.67 1.30 2.55
N GLU A 144 -14.65 2.09 3.64
CA GLU A 144 -14.52 3.55 3.60
C GLU A 144 -13.26 3.99 4.36
N ILE A 145 -12.46 4.86 3.75
CA ILE A 145 -11.21 5.36 4.32
C ILE A 145 -11.33 6.89 4.44
N GLY A 146 -11.42 7.37 5.68
CA GLY A 146 -11.61 8.77 6.03
C GLY A 146 -10.47 9.69 5.62
N CYS A 147 -10.76 10.98 5.48
CA CYS A 147 -9.85 12.01 4.99
C CYS A 147 -8.51 12.03 5.72
N GLY A 148 -7.42 12.22 4.99
CA GLY A 148 -6.07 12.35 5.54
C GLY A 148 -5.51 11.10 6.20
N SER A 149 -6.18 9.96 6.07
CA SER A 149 -5.69 8.69 6.61
C SER A 149 -4.46 8.19 5.87
N THR A 150 -3.55 7.53 6.59
CA THR A 150 -2.33 6.97 6.03
C THR A 150 -2.26 5.47 6.35
N ILE A 151 -2.11 4.64 5.32
CA ILE A 151 -2.02 3.19 5.47
C ILE A 151 -0.75 2.69 4.78
N ASP A 152 0.14 2.07 5.55
CA ASP A 152 1.41 1.57 5.05
C ASP A 152 1.22 0.23 4.31
N ARG A 153 2.03 -0.01 3.28
CA ARG A 153 2.20 -1.36 2.71
C ARG A 153 2.85 -2.30 3.72
N GLY A 154 2.65 -3.58 3.57
CA GLY A 154 3.35 -4.56 4.38
C GLY A 154 4.86 -4.64 4.12
N SER A 155 5.61 -5.14 5.08
CA SER A 155 7.04 -5.40 4.90
C SER A 155 7.26 -6.70 4.12
N MET A 156 7.25 -7.86 4.78
CA MET A 156 7.35 -9.19 4.15
C MET A 156 5.98 -9.85 3.95
N SER A 157 4.94 -9.37 4.60
CA SER A 157 3.54 -9.75 4.44
C SER A 157 2.71 -8.53 4.05
N ASN A 158 1.43 -8.69 3.79
CA ASN A 158 0.55 -7.59 3.43
C ASN A 158 -0.05 -6.89 4.66
N THR A 159 -0.31 -5.59 4.54
CA THR A 159 -1.27 -4.87 5.39
C THR A 159 -2.67 -5.10 4.82
N ILE A 160 -3.66 -5.39 5.64
CA ILE A 160 -5.00 -5.78 5.20
C ILE A 160 -6.06 -5.00 5.94
N ILE A 161 -6.99 -4.41 5.21
CA ILE A 161 -8.24 -3.85 5.71
C ILE A 161 -9.36 -4.75 5.23
N GLY A 162 -10.02 -5.43 6.17
CA GLY A 162 -11.06 -6.41 5.88
C GLY A 162 -12.36 -5.76 5.39
N GLN A 163 -13.14 -6.55 4.68
CA GLN A 163 -14.36 -6.15 4.01
C GLN A 163 -15.31 -5.32 4.90
N ASN A 164 -15.94 -4.30 4.30
CA ASN A 164 -16.96 -3.48 4.95
C ASN A 164 -16.46 -2.80 6.25
N THR A 165 -15.19 -2.42 6.30
CA THR A 165 -14.57 -1.71 7.42
C THR A 165 -14.53 -0.23 7.12
N PHE A 166 -14.91 0.59 8.11
CA PHE A 166 -14.94 2.05 8.02
C PHE A 166 -13.89 2.66 8.94
N LEU A 167 -13.02 3.46 8.37
CA LEU A 167 -12.04 4.27 9.08
C LEU A 167 -12.48 5.73 9.00
N ASP A 168 -12.60 6.38 10.13
CA ASP A 168 -12.82 7.82 10.20
C ASP A 168 -11.52 8.60 9.82
N ASN A 169 -11.55 9.90 9.93
CA ASN A 169 -10.48 10.78 9.45
C ASN A 169 -9.16 10.62 10.22
N GLN A 170 -8.04 10.81 9.51
CA GLN A 170 -6.68 10.84 10.09
C GLN A 170 -6.28 9.56 10.84
N VAL A 171 -6.82 8.41 10.44
CA VAL A 171 -6.40 7.12 10.98
C VAL A 171 -5.05 6.71 10.38
N HIS A 172 -4.13 6.23 11.24
CA HIS A 172 -2.85 5.65 10.79
C HIS A 172 -2.83 4.14 10.98
N ILE A 173 -2.61 3.40 9.88
CA ILE A 173 -2.41 1.95 9.91
C ILE A 173 -0.97 1.65 9.49
N ALA A 174 -0.16 1.14 10.44
CA ALA A 174 1.22 0.77 10.16
C ALA A 174 1.32 -0.53 9.34
N HIS A 175 2.54 -0.83 8.88
CA HIS A 175 2.81 -2.01 8.07
C HIS A 175 2.48 -3.33 8.76
N ASN A 176 2.00 -4.31 8.01
CA ASN A 176 1.63 -5.67 8.45
C ASN A 176 0.41 -5.74 9.38
N VAL A 177 -0.22 -4.63 9.72
CA VAL A 177 -1.47 -4.63 10.50
C VAL A 177 -2.58 -5.31 9.68
N LYS A 178 -3.42 -6.07 10.35
CA LYS A 178 -4.60 -6.72 9.77
C LYS A 178 -5.84 -6.30 10.55
N ILE A 179 -6.65 -5.47 9.93
CA ILE A 179 -7.96 -5.09 10.44
C ILE A 179 -8.98 -6.11 9.91
N GLY A 180 -9.86 -6.56 10.79
CA GLY A 180 -10.91 -7.54 10.45
C GLY A 180 -12.02 -6.94 9.57
N LYS A 181 -13.05 -7.74 9.32
CA LYS A 181 -14.27 -7.30 8.61
C LYS A 181 -15.20 -6.53 9.53
N ASN A 182 -16.01 -5.63 8.94
CA ASN A 182 -17.06 -4.88 9.65
C ASN A 182 -16.54 -4.08 10.85
N CYS A 183 -15.28 -3.65 10.83
CA CYS A 183 -14.73 -2.81 11.89
C CYS A 183 -15.13 -1.35 11.67
N ILE A 184 -15.31 -0.61 12.77
CA ILE A 184 -15.53 0.83 12.78
C ILE A 184 -14.45 1.45 13.66
N ILE A 185 -13.65 2.34 13.09
CA ILE A 185 -12.47 2.91 13.74
C ILE A 185 -12.61 4.43 13.76
N ALA A 186 -12.64 5.00 14.95
CA ALA A 186 -12.77 6.45 15.16
C ALA A 186 -11.52 7.22 14.68
N GLY A 187 -11.69 8.51 14.46
CA GLY A 187 -10.64 9.39 13.95
C GLY A 187 -9.40 9.47 14.85
N GLN A 188 -8.25 9.74 14.22
CA GLN A 188 -6.94 9.89 14.88
C GLN A 188 -6.43 8.65 15.62
N VAL A 189 -7.03 7.48 15.42
CA VAL A 189 -6.53 6.22 15.97
C VAL A 189 -5.33 5.74 15.15
N GLY A 190 -4.31 5.22 15.85
CA GLY A 190 -3.13 4.62 15.26
C GLY A 190 -3.00 3.13 15.62
N PHE A 191 -2.69 2.30 14.62
CA PHE A 191 -2.33 0.90 14.79
C PHE A 191 -0.88 0.70 14.37
N ALA A 192 -0.08 0.06 15.26
CA ALA A 192 1.34 -0.20 15.04
C ALA A 192 1.67 -1.68 15.24
#